data_bd8c753c9212bef16f26567d327fe99f
#
_entry.id   bd8c753c9212bef16f26567d327fe99f
#
_cell.length_a   1.000
_cell.length_b   1.000
_cell.length_c   1.000
_cell.angle_alpha   90.00
_cell.angle_beta   90.00
_cell.angle_gamma   90.00
#
_symmetry.space_group_name_H-M   'P 1'
#
loop_
_entity.id
_entity.type
_entity.pdbx_description
1 polymer ?
#
loop_
_entity_poly.entity_id
_entity_poly.type
_entity_poly.pdbx_seq_one_letter_code
_entity_poly.pdbx_strand_id
1 'polypeptide(L)'
;MIDLRDQLQSTLGGGFTISRELLGGGMSRVFVARDEALGRDVVVKVIAPENAEGLSAERFAREVKLAARLQQANIVPVLSAGTSGNLPYYTMPFVRGESLRARLATGVPLPISEAVSILRDVARALAYAHAEGVVHRDIKPENILLSGGAAVVTDFGIAKAMDASRTQEGGGATGITRAGLSLGTPAYMAPEQALGDPATDARADIYA
;
A
#
# COMPACT_ATOMS: atom_id res chain seq x y z
N MET A 1 -14.74 -23.66 1.28
CA MET A 1 -14.08 -22.43 0.82
C MET A 1 -12.61 -22.76 0.58
N ILE A 2 -12.10 -22.48 -0.61
CA ILE A 2 -10.65 -22.61 -0.90
C ILE A 2 -9.94 -21.53 -0.08
N ASP A 3 -8.87 -21.89 0.62
CA ASP A 3 -8.06 -20.90 1.34
C ASP A 3 -7.45 -19.91 0.32
N LEU A 4 -7.46 -18.63 0.64
CA LEU A 4 -6.88 -17.57 -0.20
C LEU A 4 -5.40 -17.84 -0.52
N ARG A 5 -4.67 -18.42 0.42
CA ARG A 5 -3.29 -18.84 0.22
C ARG A 5 -3.15 -19.85 -0.90
N ASP A 6 -4.00 -20.90 -0.88
CA ASP A 6 -3.98 -21.97 -1.89
C ASP A 6 -4.41 -21.44 -3.26
N GLN A 7 -5.39 -20.54 -3.29
CA GLN A 7 -5.84 -19.88 -4.51
C GLN A 7 -4.71 -19.04 -5.11
N LEU A 8 -4.01 -18.23 -4.31
CA LEU A 8 -2.86 -17.45 -4.74
C LEU A 8 -1.72 -18.32 -5.22
N GLN A 9 -1.40 -19.40 -4.49
CA GLN A 9 -0.35 -20.34 -4.88
C GLN A 9 -0.64 -20.95 -6.25
N SER A 10 -1.89 -21.36 -6.49
CA SER A 10 -2.31 -21.86 -7.80
C SER A 10 -2.16 -20.83 -8.92
N THR A 11 -2.49 -19.57 -8.63
CA THR A 11 -2.40 -18.47 -9.60
C THR A 11 -0.96 -18.10 -9.94
N LEU A 12 -0.09 -18.04 -8.94
CA LEU A 12 1.33 -17.69 -9.10
C LEU A 12 2.13 -18.86 -9.73
N GLY A 13 1.60 -20.08 -9.67
CA GLY A 13 2.21 -21.27 -10.25
C GLY A 13 3.53 -21.65 -9.59
N GLY A 14 4.32 -22.49 -10.28
CA GLY A 14 5.60 -22.98 -9.78
C GLY A 14 6.74 -21.95 -9.76
N GLY A 15 6.54 -20.74 -10.31
CA GLY A 15 7.53 -19.67 -10.28
C GLY A 15 7.66 -18.98 -8.92
N PHE A 16 6.66 -19.14 -8.07
CA PHE A 16 6.65 -18.56 -6.72
C PHE A 16 6.15 -19.57 -5.71
N THR A 17 6.77 -19.62 -4.53
CA THR A 17 6.33 -20.43 -3.40
C THR A 17 5.93 -19.52 -2.24
N ILE A 18 4.63 -19.52 -1.86
CA ILE A 18 4.13 -18.73 -0.73
C ILE A 18 4.65 -19.34 0.57
N SER A 19 5.44 -18.59 1.33
CA SER A 19 6.06 -19.04 2.58
C SER A 19 5.18 -18.76 3.80
N ARG A 20 4.77 -17.50 3.98
CA ARG A 20 4.00 -17.06 5.16
C ARG A 20 3.15 -15.84 4.86
N GLU A 21 2.10 -15.66 5.63
CA GLU A 21 1.32 -14.43 5.68
C GLU A 21 1.96 -13.47 6.68
N LEU A 22 2.04 -12.20 6.30
CA LEU A 22 2.34 -11.11 7.22
C LEU A 22 1.03 -10.60 7.82
N LEU A 23 1.05 -10.22 9.08
CA LEU A 23 -0.10 -9.55 9.69
C LEU A 23 -0.37 -8.26 8.90
N GLY A 24 -1.47 -8.25 8.16
CA GLY A 24 -1.84 -7.16 7.25
C GLY A 24 -2.82 -6.17 7.89
N GLY A 25 -2.92 -4.98 7.32
CA GLY A 25 -3.98 -4.03 7.62
C GLY A 25 -5.28 -4.41 6.91
N GLY A 26 -6.43 -4.08 7.46
CA GLY A 26 -7.77 -4.55 7.12
C GLY A 26 -8.27 -4.44 5.67
N MET A 27 -7.50 -3.87 4.72
CA MET A 27 -7.92 -3.75 3.32
C MET A 27 -7.28 -4.77 2.39
N SER A 28 -6.18 -5.39 2.79
CA SER A 28 -5.44 -6.35 1.98
C SER A 28 -4.78 -7.40 2.85
N ARG A 29 -4.58 -8.60 2.28
CA ARG A 29 -3.76 -9.64 2.88
C ARG A 29 -2.38 -9.63 2.22
N VAL A 30 -1.35 -9.82 3.01
CA VAL A 30 0.05 -9.67 2.60
C VAL A 30 0.77 -10.99 2.82
N PHE A 31 1.38 -11.53 1.77
CA PHE A 31 2.12 -12.78 1.82
C PHE A 31 3.57 -12.57 1.42
N VAL A 32 4.47 -13.30 2.05
CA VAL A 32 5.85 -13.44 1.57
C VAL A 32 5.89 -14.68 0.69
N ALA A 33 6.46 -14.52 -0.50
CA ALA A 33 6.69 -15.63 -1.42
C ALA A 33 8.15 -15.66 -1.87
N ARG A 34 8.64 -16.85 -2.17
CA ARG A 34 9.94 -17.05 -2.79
C ARG A 34 9.78 -17.01 -4.30
N ASP A 35 10.48 -16.13 -4.98
CA ASP A 35 10.70 -16.13 -6.43
C ASP A 35 11.76 -17.20 -6.72
N GLU A 36 11.34 -18.33 -7.24
CA GLU A 36 12.21 -19.50 -7.43
C GLU A 36 13.24 -19.26 -8.53
N ALA A 37 12.88 -18.49 -9.56
CA ALA A 37 13.78 -18.19 -10.68
C ALA A 37 14.94 -17.29 -10.27
N LEU A 38 14.67 -16.30 -9.41
CA LEU A 38 15.68 -15.32 -8.97
C LEU A 38 16.25 -15.62 -7.57
N GLY A 39 15.72 -16.62 -6.88
CA GLY A 39 16.17 -17.01 -5.56
C GLY A 39 16.03 -15.90 -4.49
N ARG A 40 15.01 -15.06 -4.60
CA ARG A 40 14.75 -13.93 -3.69
C ARG A 40 13.36 -13.95 -3.11
N ASP A 41 13.19 -13.28 -1.97
CA ASP A 41 11.87 -13.12 -1.37
C ASP A 41 11.17 -11.89 -1.99
N VAL A 42 9.86 -12.03 -2.20
CA VAL A 42 8.96 -10.98 -2.66
C VAL A 42 7.74 -10.91 -1.74
N VAL A 43 7.08 -9.78 -1.75
CA VAL A 43 5.77 -9.61 -1.12
C VAL A 43 4.70 -9.71 -2.19
N VAL A 44 3.67 -10.50 -1.93
CA VAL A 44 2.42 -10.55 -2.70
C VAL A 44 1.34 -9.92 -1.85
N LYS A 45 0.80 -8.80 -2.31
CA LYS A 45 -0.29 -8.09 -1.64
C LYS A 45 -1.56 -8.27 -2.45
N VAL A 46 -2.57 -8.89 -1.83
CA VAL A 46 -3.86 -9.17 -2.45
C VAL A 46 -4.95 -8.35 -1.76
N ILE A 47 -5.85 -7.78 -2.55
CA ILE A 47 -7.01 -7.08 -2.00
C ILE A 47 -7.91 -8.11 -1.31
N ALA A 48 -8.27 -7.85 -0.06
CA ALA A 48 -9.11 -8.74 0.72
C ALA A 48 -10.50 -8.90 0.05
N PRO A 49 -11.10 -10.10 0.04
CA PRO A 49 -12.36 -10.37 -0.65
C PRO A 49 -13.48 -9.37 -0.31
N GLU A 50 -13.59 -9.01 0.95
CA GLU A 50 -14.56 -8.05 1.49
C GLU A 50 -14.38 -6.63 0.96
N ASN A 51 -13.21 -6.32 0.41
CA ASN A 51 -12.86 -5.02 -0.17
C ASN A 51 -12.76 -5.07 -1.70
N ALA A 52 -12.87 -6.24 -2.29
CA ALA A 52 -12.85 -6.44 -3.74
C ALA A 52 -14.21 -6.24 -4.40
N GLU A 53 -15.31 -6.34 -3.64
CA GLU A 53 -16.66 -6.04 -4.14
C GLU A 53 -16.74 -4.58 -4.59
N GLY A 54 -17.19 -4.36 -5.83
CA GLY A 54 -17.26 -3.02 -6.45
C GLY A 54 -15.91 -2.46 -6.92
N LEU A 55 -14.79 -3.11 -6.68
CA LEU A 55 -13.50 -2.66 -7.20
C LEU A 55 -13.40 -2.93 -8.71
N SER A 56 -13.30 -1.87 -9.52
CA SER A 56 -13.03 -2.03 -10.95
C SER A 56 -11.62 -2.55 -11.17
N ALA A 57 -11.50 -3.76 -11.74
CA ALA A 57 -10.22 -4.37 -12.10
C ALA A 57 -9.40 -3.47 -13.06
N GLU A 58 -10.08 -2.77 -13.97
CA GLU A 58 -9.45 -1.83 -14.92
C GLU A 58 -8.85 -0.62 -14.18
N ARG A 59 -9.58 -0.08 -13.21
CA ARG A 59 -9.12 1.05 -12.41
C ARG A 59 -7.93 0.66 -11.54
N PHE A 60 -8.02 -0.49 -10.87
CA PHE A 60 -6.89 -1.05 -10.11
C PHE A 60 -5.66 -1.23 -11.01
N ALA A 61 -5.81 -1.86 -12.17
CA ALA A 61 -4.71 -2.07 -13.11
C ALA A 61 -4.10 -0.75 -13.60
N ARG A 62 -4.90 0.30 -13.77
CA ARG A 62 -4.42 1.64 -14.12
C ARG A 62 -3.57 2.26 -13.02
N GLU A 63 -4.05 2.25 -11.77
CA GLU A 63 -3.31 2.83 -10.63
C GLU A 63 -2.00 2.05 -10.38
N VAL A 64 -2.04 0.72 -10.44
CA VAL A 64 -0.84 -0.11 -10.33
C VAL A 64 0.16 0.17 -11.46
N LYS A 65 -0.30 0.39 -12.69
CA LYS A 65 0.58 0.78 -13.81
C LYS A 65 1.24 2.14 -13.60
N LEU A 66 0.56 3.09 -12.96
CA LEU A 66 1.15 4.38 -12.60
C LEU A 66 2.21 4.19 -11.50
N ALA A 67 1.88 3.45 -10.43
CA ALA A 67 2.83 3.15 -9.36
C ALA A 67 4.08 2.40 -9.87
N ALA A 68 3.92 1.50 -10.84
CA ALA A 68 5.01 0.72 -11.42
C ALA A 68 6.02 1.56 -12.23
N ARG A 69 5.70 2.81 -12.59
CA ARG A 69 6.63 3.74 -13.25
C ARG A 69 7.58 4.42 -12.28
N LEU A 70 7.26 4.40 -10.99
CA LEU A 70 8.07 5.08 -10.00
C LEU A 70 9.39 4.34 -9.77
N GLN A 71 10.51 5.01 -10.09
CA GLN A 71 11.87 4.49 -9.95
C GLN A 71 12.72 5.47 -9.14
N GLN A 72 12.70 5.32 -7.81
CA GLN A 72 13.42 6.18 -6.89
C GLN A 72 13.87 5.36 -5.66
N ALA A 73 15.05 5.64 -5.13
CA ALA A 73 15.70 4.82 -4.09
C ALA A 73 14.87 4.69 -2.78
N ASN A 74 14.04 5.67 -2.47
CA ASN A 74 13.19 5.68 -1.27
C ASN A 74 11.75 5.21 -1.58
N ILE A 75 11.51 4.58 -2.73
CA ILE A 75 10.21 4.00 -3.12
C ILE A 75 10.36 2.50 -3.33
N VAL A 76 9.49 1.70 -2.71
CA VAL A 76 9.40 0.27 -2.99
C VAL A 76 8.70 0.08 -4.34
N PRO A 77 9.39 -0.45 -5.38
CA PRO A 77 8.81 -0.57 -6.71
C PRO A 77 7.78 -1.70 -6.77
N VAL A 78 6.77 -1.55 -7.63
CA VAL A 78 5.91 -2.65 -8.04
C VAL A 78 6.65 -3.52 -9.07
N LEU A 79 6.69 -4.83 -8.87
CA LEU A 79 7.33 -5.79 -9.77
C LEU A 79 6.38 -6.34 -10.81
N SER A 80 5.18 -6.76 -10.38
CA SER A 80 4.14 -7.29 -11.25
C SER A 80 2.75 -7.10 -10.63
N ALA A 81 1.71 -7.28 -11.43
CA ALA A 81 0.33 -7.27 -10.97
C ALA A 81 -0.52 -8.27 -11.76
N GLY A 82 -1.60 -8.73 -11.15
CA GLY A 82 -2.51 -9.68 -11.75
C GLY A 82 -3.80 -9.83 -10.95
N THR A 83 -4.54 -10.89 -11.29
CA THR A 83 -5.75 -11.28 -10.57
C THR A 83 -5.67 -12.75 -10.18
N SER A 84 -6.12 -13.09 -8.98
CA SER A 84 -6.30 -14.46 -8.50
C SER A 84 -7.79 -14.73 -8.33
N GLY A 85 -8.39 -15.44 -9.31
CA GLY A 85 -9.84 -15.40 -9.46
C GLY A 85 -10.30 -13.96 -9.73
N ASN A 86 -11.16 -13.43 -8.85
CA ASN A 86 -11.64 -12.04 -8.91
C ASN A 86 -10.85 -11.08 -8.02
N LEU A 87 -9.79 -11.54 -7.35
CA LEU A 87 -9.03 -10.75 -6.39
C LEU A 87 -7.79 -10.14 -7.04
N PRO A 88 -7.71 -8.82 -7.16
CA PRO A 88 -6.53 -8.16 -7.65
C PRO A 88 -5.36 -8.32 -6.67
N TYR A 89 -4.15 -8.52 -7.23
CA TYR A 89 -2.92 -8.55 -6.45
C TYR A 89 -1.79 -7.83 -7.18
N TYR A 90 -0.75 -7.48 -6.44
CA TYR A 90 0.52 -7.03 -6.99
C TYR A 90 1.68 -7.58 -6.17
N THR A 91 2.86 -7.58 -6.78
CA THR A 91 4.08 -8.03 -6.13
C THR A 91 5.08 -6.89 -6.01
N MET A 92 5.89 -6.93 -4.97
CA MET A 92 6.98 -5.98 -4.72
C MET A 92 8.15 -6.69 -4.03
N PRO A 93 9.37 -6.10 -4.01
CA PRO A 93 10.49 -6.67 -3.27
C PRO A 93 10.15 -6.83 -1.78
N PHE A 94 10.62 -7.91 -1.17
CA PHE A 94 10.60 -8.01 0.28
C PHE A 94 11.70 -7.11 0.87
N VAL A 95 11.29 -6.04 1.53
CA VAL A 95 12.21 -5.12 2.22
C VAL A 95 12.57 -5.71 3.58
N ARG A 96 13.86 -6.00 3.79
CA ARG A 96 14.34 -6.48 5.08
C ARG A 96 14.46 -5.32 6.06
N GLY A 97 13.74 -5.39 7.17
CA GLY A 97 13.68 -4.34 8.18
C GLY A 97 12.35 -4.33 8.90
N GLU A 98 12.00 -3.22 9.45
CA GLU A 98 10.74 -3.03 10.16
C GLU A 98 9.99 -1.81 9.66
N SER A 99 8.69 -1.71 9.93
CA SER A 99 7.94 -0.49 9.67
C SER A 99 8.26 0.58 10.72
N LEU A 100 8.13 1.84 10.32
CA LEU A 100 8.22 2.96 11.27
C LEU A 100 7.20 2.81 12.41
N ARG A 101 6.04 2.21 12.15
CA ARG A 101 5.06 1.86 13.19
C ARG A 101 5.64 0.92 14.23
N ALA A 102 6.30 -0.16 13.81
CA ALA A 102 6.93 -1.12 14.72
C ALA A 102 8.03 -0.44 15.54
N ARG A 103 8.87 0.37 14.90
CA ARG A 103 9.93 1.15 15.56
C ARG A 103 9.36 2.12 16.61
N LEU A 104 8.27 2.83 16.30
CA LEU A 104 7.61 3.74 17.25
C LEU A 104 6.92 2.99 18.39
N ALA A 105 6.40 1.80 18.14
CA ALA A 105 5.72 0.97 19.15
C ALA A 105 6.67 0.45 20.23
N THR A 106 8.00 0.49 20.02
CA THR A 106 8.98 0.13 21.05
C THR A 106 8.96 1.06 22.26
N GLY A 107 8.37 2.26 22.12
CA GLY A 107 8.39 3.29 23.15
C GLY A 107 9.75 3.98 23.35
N VAL A 108 10.78 3.56 22.63
CA VAL A 108 12.11 4.19 22.66
C VAL A 108 12.08 5.42 21.73
N PRO A 109 12.35 6.64 22.27
CA PRO A 109 12.38 7.84 21.46
C PRO A 109 13.33 7.73 20.27
N LEU A 110 12.92 8.27 19.11
CA LEU A 110 13.81 8.41 17.98
C LEU A 110 14.81 9.54 18.24
N PRO A 111 16.12 9.31 18.02
CA PRO A 111 17.08 10.41 17.95
C PRO A 111 16.66 11.44 16.90
N ILE A 112 16.86 12.72 17.16
CA ILE A 112 16.47 13.80 16.22
C ILE A 112 17.10 13.59 14.85
N SER A 113 18.37 13.18 14.81
CA SER A 113 19.08 12.90 13.56
C SER A 113 18.44 11.76 12.75
N GLU A 114 17.95 10.71 13.43
CA GLU A 114 17.24 9.59 12.79
C GLU A 114 15.88 10.06 12.26
N ALA A 115 15.11 10.81 13.06
CA ALA A 115 13.83 11.36 12.64
C ALA A 115 13.97 12.28 11.41
N VAL A 116 14.97 13.17 11.41
CA VAL A 116 15.27 14.05 10.27
C VAL A 116 15.68 13.25 9.04
N SER A 117 16.44 12.16 9.20
CA SER A 117 16.82 11.30 8.07
C SER A 117 15.60 10.61 7.46
N ILE A 118 14.72 10.04 8.28
CA ILE A 118 13.46 9.40 7.84
C ILE A 118 12.60 10.42 7.08
N LEU A 119 12.36 11.59 7.65
CA LEU A 119 11.54 12.63 7.02
C LEU A 119 12.13 13.08 5.68
N ARG A 120 13.45 13.23 5.58
CA ARG A 120 14.12 13.59 4.33
C ARG A 120 13.94 12.54 3.25
N ASP A 121 14.05 11.26 3.60
CA ASP A 121 13.89 10.15 2.66
C ASP A 121 12.45 10.05 2.16
N VAL A 122 11.46 10.18 3.08
CA VAL A 122 10.04 10.22 2.73
C VAL A 122 9.73 11.43 1.84
N ALA A 123 10.23 12.63 2.18
CA ALA A 123 10.02 13.83 1.36
C ALA A 123 10.60 13.68 -0.05
N ARG A 124 11.76 13.02 -0.22
CA ARG A 124 12.34 12.72 -1.54
C ARG A 124 11.46 11.77 -2.34
N ALA A 125 10.94 10.72 -1.71
CA ALA A 125 10.01 9.78 -2.34
C ALA A 125 8.75 10.50 -2.83
N LEU A 126 8.12 11.32 -1.97
CA LEU A 126 6.91 12.07 -2.29
C LEU A 126 7.15 13.12 -3.38
N ALA A 127 8.23 13.90 -3.28
CA ALA A 127 8.56 14.90 -4.29
C ALA A 127 8.71 14.28 -5.69
N TYR A 128 9.37 13.12 -5.78
CA TYR A 128 9.50 12.39 -7.03
C TYR A 128 8.14 11.89 -7.55
N ALA A 129 7.36 11.21 -6.69
CA ALA A 129 6.06 10.68 -7.08
C ALA A 129 5.09 11.78 -7.53
N HIS A 130 5.06 12.92 -6.83
CA HIS A 130 4.23 14.07 -7.18
C HIS A 130 4.63 14.68 -8.53
N ALA A 131 5.92 14.74 -8.85
CA ALA A 131 6.40 15.20 -10.16
C ALA A 131 5.95 14.25 -11.30
N GLU A 132 5.82 12.93 -11.01
CA GLU A 132 5.26 11.92 -11.93
C GLU A 132 3.71 11.88 -11.92
N GLY A 133 3.05 12.80 -11.20
CA GLY A 133 1.59 12.87 -11.10
C GLY A 133 0.95 11.79 -10.22
N VAL A 134 1.74 11.12 -9.37
CA VAL A 134 1.27 10.09 -8.44
C VAL A 134 1.18 10.65 -7.03
N VAL A 135 0.00 10.61 -6.44
CA VAL A 135 -0.27 10.99 -5.03
C VAL A 135 -0.44 9.69 -4.24
N HIS A 136 0.20 9.59 -3.08
CA HIS A 136 0.19 8.37 -2.25
C HIS A 136 -1.16 8.13 -1.58
N ARG A 137 -1.72 9.15 -0.91
CA ARG A 137 -3.04 9.17 -0.24
C ARG A 137 -3.18 8.32 1.02
N ASP A 138 -2.16 7.60 1.44
CA ASP A 138 -2.17 6.77 2.66
C ASP A 138 -0.78 6.80 3.32
N ILE A 139 -0.19 8.00 3.46
CA ILE A 139 1.08 8.16 4.20
C ILE A 139 0.80 7.94 5.67
N LYS A 140 1.51 6.96 6.24
CA LYS A 140 1.45 6.61 7.65
C LYS A 140 2.65 5.74 8.03
N PRO A 141 2.97 5.60 9.33
CA PRO A 141 4.14 4.84 9.78
C PRO A 141 4.17 3.37 9.35
N GLU A 142 3.02 2.75 9.07
CA GLU A 142 2.92 1.38 8.56
C GLU A 142 3.48 1.25 7.14
N ASN A 143 3.35 2.32 6.33
CA ASN A 143 3.75 2.37 4.93
C ASN A 143 5.17 2.94 4.73
N ILE A 144 5.90 3.17 5.81
CA ILE A 144 7.30 3.59 5.82
C ILE A 144 8.13 2.45 6.41
N LEU A 145 9.01 1.86 5.60
CA LEU A 145 9.87 0.76 6.01
C LEU A 145 11.28 1.28 6.26
N LEU A 146 11.88 0.85 7.36
CA LEU A 146 13.24 1.20 7.76
C LEU A 146 14.18 0.04 7.40
N SER A 147 15.12 0.26 6.50
CA SER A 147 16.02 -0.77 5.98
C SER A 147 17.40 -0.19 5.67
N GLY A 148 18.44 -0.81 6.20
CA GLY A 148 19.82 -0.43 5.91
C GLY A 148 20.18 1.03 6.23
N GLY A 149 19.52 1.64 7.21
CA GLY A 149 19.73 3.06 7.58
C GLY A 149 18.97 4.07 6.71
N ALA A 150 18.12 3.62 5.79
CA ALA A 150 17.26 4.45 4.95
C ALA A 150 15.78 4.17 5.23
N ALA A 151 14.93 5.16 4.94
CA ALA A 151 13.49 4.96 4.90
C ALA A 151 13.02 4.80 3.45
N VAL A 152 12.13 3.83 3.23
CA VAL A 152 11.49 3.59 1.92
C VAL A 152 9.96 3.57 2.08
N VAL A 153 9.27 4.21 1.16
CA VAL A 153 7.80 4.29 1.16
C VAL A 153 7.24 3.18 0.27
N THR A 154 6.23 2.47 0.76
CA THR A 154 5.52 1.40 0.04
C THR A 154 4.08 1.80 -0.24
N ASP A 155 3.41 1.08 -1.15
CA ASP A 155 1.96 1.20 -1.43
C ASP A 155 1.49 2.50 -2.10
N PHE A 156 2.31 3.10 -2.96
CA PHE A 156 1.96 4.31 -3.71
C PHE A 156 0.71 4.14 -4.59
N GLY A 157 -0.22 5.09 -4.47
CA GLY A 157 -1.36 5.28 -5.38
C GLY A 157 -2.46 4.23 -5.34
N ILE A 158 -2.27 3.09 -4.67
CA ILE A 158 -3.19 1.95 -4.70
C ILE A 158 -4.46 2.24 -3.86
N ALA A 159 -4.36 3.09 -2.84
CA ALA A 159 -5.50 3.53 -2.03
C ALA A 159 -6.61 4.19 -2.89
N LYS A 160 -6.24 4.98 -3.91
CA LYS A 160 -7.19 5.64 -4.82
C LYS A 160 -8.07 4.65 -5.60
N ALA A 161 -7.50 3.51 -6.01
CA ALA A 161 -8.27 2.48 -6.71
C ALA A 161 -9.39 1.93 -5.82
N MET A 162 -9.14 1.86 -4.52
CA MET A 162 -10.09 1.34 -3.52
C MET A 162 -11.16 2.37 -3.13
N ASP A 163 -10.82 3.64 -2.99
CA ASP A 163 -11.75 4.70 -2.59
C ASP A 163 -12.82 4.98 -3.66
N ALA A 164 -12.42 4.99 -4.91
CA ALA A 164 -13.32 5.31 -6.02
C ALA A 164 -14.40 4.24 -6.29
N SER A 165 -14.25 3.03 -5.73
CA SER A 165 -15.27 1.99 -5.82
C SER A 165 -16.44 2.25 -4.89
N ARG A 166 -16.20 2.93 -3.77
CA ARG A 166 -17.20 3.21 -2.72
C ARG A 166 -18.12 4.38 -3.03
N THR A 167 -17.68 5.33 -3.89
CA THR A 167 -18.46 6.51 -4.26
C THR A 167 -19.55 6.23 -5.30
N GLN A 168 -19.55 5.08 -5.98
CA GLN A 168 -20.57 4.75 -6.99
C GLN A 168 -21.85 4.09 -6.44
N GLU A 169 -21.83 3.56 -5.22
CA GLU A 169 -22.99 2.83 -4.66
C GLU A 169 -23.91 3.64 -3.76
N GLY A 170 -23.71 4.95 -3.59
CA GLY A 170 -24.58 5.74 -2.72
C GLY A 170 -24.45 7.23 -2.89
N GLY A 171 -25.32 7.84 -3.68
CA GLY A 171 -25.54 9.27 -3.64
C GLY A 171 -25.95 9.71 -2.23
N GLY A 172 -25.08 10.45 -1.54
CA GLY A 172 -25.39 11.02 -0.23
C GLY A 172 -24.12 11.24 0.57
N ALA A 173 -23.78 12.50 0.79
CA ALA A 173 -22.71 12.96 1.63
C ALA A 173 -22.82 12.41 3.06
N THR A 174 -22.13 11.33 3.39
CA THR A 174 -21.71 10.95 4.76
C THR A 174 -20.73 9.80 4.69
N GLY A 175 -19.48 10.10 4.31
CA GLY A 175 -18.39 9.11 4.14
C GLY A 175 -17.79 8.55 5.43
N ILE A 176 -18.36 8.80 6.61
CA ILE A 176 -17.70 8.43 7.88
C ILE A 176 -18.41 7.26 8.60
N THR A 177 -19.63 6.87 8.24
CA THR A 177 -20.40 5.92 9.05
C THR A 177 -21.20 4.91 8.23
N ARG A 178 -20.51 3.94 7.62
CA ARG A 178 -21.13 2.63 7.43
C ARG A 178 -20.18 1.54 7.88
N ALA A 179 -20.56 0.91 9.01
CA ALA A 179 -20.09 -0.37 9.51
C ALA A 179 -18.57 -0.52 9.74
N GLY A 180 -17.99 0.18 10.74
CA GLY A 180 -16.76 -0.31 11.41
C GLY A 180 -15.49 -0.55 10.57
N LEU A 181 -15.52 -0.32 9.25
CA LEU A 181 -14.40 -0.47 8.34
C LEU A 181 -13.62 0.84 8.33
N SER A 182 -12.58 0.91 9.13
CA SER A 182 -11.62 2.01 9.19
C SER A 182 -10.95 2.18 7.82
N LEU A 183 -11.38 3.19 7.08
CA LEU A 183 -10.70 3.67 5.87
C LEU A 183 -9.39 4.32 6.29
N GLY A 184 -8.27 3.57 6.29
CA GLY A 184 -6.98 4.07 6.77
C GLY A 184 -6.99 4.35 8.28
N THR A 185 -5.89 4.83 8.82
CA THR A 185 -5.85 5.35 10.19
C THR A 185 -6.27 6.82 10.14
N PRO A 186 -7.46 7.22 10.62
CA PRO A 186 -7.99 8.60 10.48
C PRO A 186 -7.04 9.67 10.99
N ALA A 187 -6.12 9.29 11.89
CA ALA A 187 -5.14 10.18 12.50
C ALA A 187 -4.15 10.85 11.52
N TYR A 188 -3.96 10.26 10.33
CA TYR A 188 -3.04 10.78 9.30
C TYR A 188 -3.76 11.35 8.09
N MET A 189 -5.09 11.27 8.05
CA MET A 189 -5.88 11.67 6.91
C MET A 189 -6.08 13.18 6.86
N ALA A 190 -5.79 13.79 5.72
CA ALA A 190 -6.05 15.20 5.50
C ALA A 190 -7.56 15.49 5.54
N PRO A 191 -8.00 16.68 6.01
CA PRO A 191 -9.41 17.02 6.11
C PRO A 191 -10.20 16.84 4.81
N GLU A 192 -9.63 17.25 3.68
CA GLU A 192 -10.23 17.08 2.34
C GLU A 192 -10.39 15.61 1.95
N GLN A 193 -9.44 14.75 2.35
CA GLN A 193 -9.58 13.30 2.15
C GLN A 193 -10.72 12.73 3.00
N ALA A 194 -10.81 13.14 4.27
CA ALA A 194 -11.86 12.68 5.18
C ALA A 194 -13.26 13.10 4.68
N LEU A 195 -13.36 14.22 3.98
CA LEU A 195 -14.60 14.71 3.36
C LEU A 195 -14.86 14.07 1.97
N GLY A 196 -13.93 13.27 1.45
CA GLY A 196 -14.08 12.66 0.12
C GLY A 196 -14.00 13.68 -1.02
N ASP A 197 -13.28 14.79 -0.84
CA ASP A 197 -13.14 15.83 -1.85
C ASP A 197 -12.43 15.27 -3.10
N PRO A 198 -13.08 15.28 -4.28
CA PRO A 198 -12.46 14.79 -5.52
C PRO A 198 -11.23 15.61 -5.95
N ALA A 199 -11.07 16.82 -5.43
CA ALA A 199 -9.93 17.69 -5.69
C ALA A 199 -8.73 17.39 -4.77
N THR A 200 -8.77 16.33 -3.94
CA THR A 200 -7.64 15.89 -3.10
C THR A 200 -6.39 15.68 -3.95
N ASP A 201 -5.34 16.45 -3.67
CA ASP A 201 -4.07 16.46 -4.41
C ASP A 201 -2.86 16.07 -3.53
N ALA A 202 -1.65 16.37 -4.00
CA ALA A 202 -0.39 16.06 -3.34
C ALA A 202 -0.23 16.67 -1.93
N ARG A 203 -1.00 17.73 -1.62
CA ARG A 203 -0.96 18.35 -0.29
C ARG A 203 -1.47 17.44 0.81
N ALA A 204 -2.34 16.47 0.48
CA ALA A 204 -2.79 15.48 1.42
C ALA A 204 -1.66 14.58 1.95
N ASP A 205 -0.66 14.25 1.11
CA ASP A 205 0.51 13.49 1.53
C ASP A 205 1.48 14.33 2.41
N ILE A 206 1.44 15.66 2.27
CA ILE A 206 2.28 16.57 3.07
C ILE A 206 1.64 16.83 4.44
N TYR A 207 0.30 16.74 4.53
CA TYR A 207 -0.42 16.85 5.79
C TYR A 207 -0.16 15.65 6.71
N ALA A 208 -0.10 14.44 6.13
CA ALA A 208 0.08 13.19 6.84
C ALA A 208 1.46 13.08 7.52
#